data_a4064c44e59d834b533e9e64f0ba98e0
#
_entry.id   a4064c44e59d834b533e9e64f0ba98e0
#
_cell.length_a   1.000
_cell.length_b   1.000
_cell.length_c   1.000
_cell.angle_alpha   90.00
_cell.angle_beta   90.00
_cell.angle_gamma   90.00
#
_symmetry.space_group_name_H-M   'P 1'
#
loop_
_entity.id
_entity.type
_entity.pdbx_description
1 polymer ?
#
loop_
_entity_poly.entity_id
_entity_poly.type
_entity_poly.pdbx_seq_one_letter_code
_entity_poly.pdbx_strand_id
1 'polypeptide(L)'
;MGLKVRDMSFTIYDEQITTQIHKDEPPVIAKINFPVLNTKDTYNVWFDDDRTEIDRVECDRPIVLRSDILHTVEIGDAAKYPRLQFSFCFYNEPLQLLA
;
A
#
# COMPACT_ATOMS: atom_id res chain seq x y z
N MET A 1 -19.95 -9.45 -13.09
CA MET A 1 -19.48 -9.23 -11.71
C MET A 1 -18.00 -8.88 -11.77
N GLY A 2 -17.56 -7.89 -11.06
CA GLY A 2 -16.18 -7.47 -11.06
C GLY A 2 -15.80 -6.77 -9.78
N LEU A 3 -14.57 -6.27 -9.76
CA LEU A 3 -14.07 -5.45 -8.67
C LEU A 3 -14.80 -4.11 -8.67
N LYS A 4 -15.22 -3.69 -7.49
CA LYS A 4 -15.80 -2.35 -7.30
C LYS A 4 -14.71 -1.43 -6.82
N VAL A 5 -14.23 -0.55 -7.70
CA VAL A 5 -13.26 0.47 -7.35
C VAL A 5 -13.97 1.57 -6.58
N ARG A 6 -13.52 1.83 -5.35
CA ARG A 6 -13.99 2.96 -4.57
C ARG A 6 -13.24 4.23 -4.96
N ASP A 7 -11.93 4.10 -5.15
CA ASP A 7 -11.07 5.26 -5.26
C ASP A 7 -9.82 4.92 -6.07
N MET A 8 -9.32 5.93 -6.76
CA MET A 8 -8.03 5.88 -7.44
C MET A 8 -7.21 7.07 -6.95
N SER A 9 -5.93 6.84 -6.67
CA SER A 9 -5.04 7.91 -6.24
C SER A 9 -3.68 7.79 -6.91
N PHE A 10 -3.04 8.93 -7.10
CA PHE A 10 -1.67 9.04 -7.55
C PHE A 10 -0.87 9.69 -6.43
N THR A 11 0.05 8.94 -5.84
CA THR A 11 0.82 9.40 -4.70
C THR A 11 2.21 9.84 -5.14
N ILE A 12 2.61 11.03 -4.70
CA ILE A 12 3.92 11.62 -4.98
C ILE A 12 4.61 11.90 -3.65
N TYR A 13 5.81 11.36 -3.48
CA TYR A 13 6.69 11.70 -2.36
C TYR A 13 7.93 12.39 -2.91
N ASP A 14 8.20 13.60 -2.46
CA ASP A 14 9.38 14.38 -2.89
C ASP A 14 10.59 14.19 -1.97
N GLU A 15 10.37 13.64 -0.79
CA GLU A 15 11.40 13.44 0.23
C GLU A 15 11.03 12.28 1.14
N GLN A 16 12.00 11.81 1.92
CA GLN A 16 11.76 10.79 2.93
C GLN A 16 10.86 11.35 4.02
N ILE A 17 9.73 10.66 4.24
CA ILE A 17 8.77 11.00 5.29
C ILE A 17 8.48 9.78 6.14
N THR A 18 8.02 10.03 7.37
CA THR A 18 7.49 8.97 8.23
C THR A 18 5.98 8.97 8.14
N THR A 19 5.41 7.85 7.74
CA THR A 19 3.96 7.68 7.68
C THR A 19 3.46 7.01 8.96
N GLN A 20 2.21 7.33 9.33
CA GLN A 20 1.60 6.75 10.53
C GLN A 20 1.18 5.30 10.26
N ILE A 21 1.27 4.47 11.29
CA ILE A 21 0.65 3.15 11.29
C ILE A 21 -0.86 3.36 11.41
N HIS A 22 -1.62 2.82 10.46
CA HIS A 22 -3.07 3.04 10.38
C HIS A 22 -3.77 1.87 9.71
N LYS A 23 -5.09 1.87 9.79
CA LYS A 23 -5.97 1.05 8.94
C LYS A 23 -6.73 1.97 8.01
N ASP A 24 -7.01 1.49 6.79
CA ASP A 24 -7.96 2.19 5.94
C ASP A 24 -9.37 2.04 6.52
N GLU A 25 -10.17 3.10 6.40
CA GLU A 25 -11.52 3.08 6.93
C GLU A 25 -12.44 2.17 6.11
N PRO A 26 -13.34 1.43 6.78
CA PRO A 26 -14.36 0.68 6.05
C PRO A 26 -15.17 1.62 5.12
N PRO A 27 -15.62 1.14 3.99
CA PRO A 27 -15.64 -0.28 3.56
C PRO A 27 -14.39 -0.72 2.77
N VAL A 28 -13.31 0.06 2.73
CA VAL A 28 -12.11 -0.34 2.00
C VAL A 28 -11.41 -1.47 2.75
N ILE A 29 -11.20 -2.59 2.08
CA ILE A 29 -10.52 -3.75 2.65
C ILE A 29 -9.25 -4.13 1.91
N ALA A 30 -9.10 -3.66 0.68
CA ALA A 30 -7.95 -3.99 -0.14
C ALA A 30 -7.62 -2.88 -1.12
N LYS A 31 -6.38 -2.84 -1.55
CA LYS A 31 -5.96 -1.98 -2.64
C LYS A 31 -4.88 -2.66 -3.47
N ILE A 32 -4.75 -2.21 -4.72
CA ILE A 32 -3.67 -2.60 -5.61
C ILE A 32 -2.78 -1.37 -5.79
N ASN A 33 -1.49 -1.52 -5.51
CA ASN A 33 -0.50 -0.49 -5.73
C ASN A 33 0.32 -0.81 -6.97
N PHE A 34 0.46 0.16 -7.86
CA PHE A 34 1.29 0.08 -9.06
C PHE A 34 2.46 1.06 -8.92
N PRO A 35 3.71 0.56 -8.85
CA PRO A 35 4.87 1.43 -8.83
C PRO A 35 5.05 2.10 -10.19
N VAL A 36 5.40 3.39 -10.19
CA VAL A 36 5.61 4.18 -11.41
C VAL A 36 7.06 4.60 -11.51
N LEU A 37 7.62 5.22 -10.45
CA LEU A 37 8.97 5.75 -10.48
C LEU A 37 9.59 5.71 -9.08
N ASN A 38 10.85 5.28 -9.01
CA ASN A 38 11.67 5.33 -7.79
C ASN A 38 11.03 4.61 -6.59
N THR A 39 10.48 3.42 -6.81
CA THR A 39 9.80 2.66 -5.76
C THR A 39 10.68 1.61 -5.08
N LYS A 40 11.98 1.56 -5.41
CA LYS A 40 12.94 0.70 -4.72
C LYS A 40 13.26 1.26 -3.34
N ASP A 41 13.64 0.37 -2.43
CA ASP A 41 13.94 0.67 -1.03
C ASP A 41 12.77 1.37 -0.34
N THR A 42 11.56 0.97 -0.69
CA THR A 42 10.31 1.44 -0.12
C THR A 42 9.45 0.22 0.17
N TYR A 43 8.88 0.15 1.37
CA TYR A 43 8.21 -1.06 1.85
C TYR A 43 6.82 -0.76 2.36
N ASN A 44 5.88 -1.65 2.05
CA ASN A 44 4.64 -1.76 2.81
C ASN A 44 4.91 -2.68 3.99
N VAL A 45 4.54 -2.24 5.17
CA VAL A 45 4.78 -2.96 6.42
C VAL A 45 3.46 -3.13 7.15
N TRP A 46 3.18 -4.35 7.60
CA TRP A 46 1.97 -4.70 8.35
C TRP A 46 2.31 -5.03 9.80
N PHE A 47 1.36 -4.76 10.66
CA PHE A 47 1.51 -4.92 12.11
C PHE A 47 0.31 -5.66 12.69
N ASP A 48 0.54 -6.38 13.79
CA ASP A 48 -0.55 -6.88 14.61
C ASP A 48 -1.15 -5.76 15.49
N ASP A 49 -2.17 -6.10 16.29
CA ASP A 49 -2.84 -5.10 17.13
C ASP A 49 -1.93 -4.54 18.24
N ASP A 50 -0.86 -5.23 18.58
CA ASP A 50 0.16 -4.76 19.52
C ASP A 50 1.24 -3.89 18.83
N ARG A 51 1.07 -3.61 17.53
CA ARG A 51 2.00 -2.86 16.68
C ARG A 51 3.35 -3.54 16.51
N THR A 52 3.37 -4.86 16.58
CA THR A 52 4.54 -5.67 16.24
C THR A 52 4.48 -5.98 14.75
N GLU A 53 5.58 -5.77 14.04
CA GLU A 53 5.66 -6.06 12.61
C GLU A 53 5.44 -7.55 12.34
N ILE A 54 4.54 -7.85 11.42
CA ILE A 54 4.23 -9.24 11.02
C ILE A 54 4.62 -9.54 9.58
N ASP A 55 4.76 -8.53 8.73
CA ASP A 55 5.15 -8.72 7.33
C ASP A 55 5.63 -7.42 6.72
N ARG A 56 6.48 -7.51 5.68
CA ARG A 56 6.87 -6.37 4.85
C ARG A 56 7.14 -6.83 3.42
N VAL A 57 6.78 -5.97 2.47
CA VAL A 57 6.97 -6.23 1.05
C VAL A 57 7.53 -4.97 0.39
N GLU A 58 8.58 -5.13 -0.39
CA GLU A 58 9.12 -4.01 -1.17
C GLU A 58 8.16 -3.58 -2.26
N CYS A 59 8.03 -2.25 -2.45
CA CYS A 59 7.06 -1.65 -3.39
C CYS A 59 7.60 -1.56 -4.82
N ASP A 60 8.42 -2.51 -5.25
CA ASP A 60 9.08 -2.48 -6.56
C ASP A 60 8.29 -3.16 -7.68
N ARG A 61 7.09 -3.65 -7.38
CA ARG A 61 6.21 -4.35 -8.31
C ARG A 61 4.74 -4.10 -7.96
N PRO A 62 3.80 -4.35 -8.88
CA PRO A 62 2.38 -4.31 -8.54
C PRO A 62 2.06 -5.34 -7.44
N ILE A 63 1.37 -4.89 -6.41
CA ILE A 63 0.98 -5.76 -5.29
C ILE A 63 -0.44 -5.48 -4.85
N VAL A 64 -1.12 -6.54 -4.42
CA VAL A 64 -2.44 -6.47 -3.79
C VAL A 64 -2.23 -6.48 -2.29
N LEU A 65 -2.78 -5.50 -1.60
CA LEU A 65 -2.60 -5.34 -0.16
C LEU A 65 -3.92 -5.43 0.58
N ARG A 66 -3.89 -6.07 1.74
CA ARG A 66 -4.94 -5.87 2.74
C ARG A 66 -4.71 -4.53 3.42
N SER A 67 -5.69 -3.66 3.37
CA SER A 67 -5.59 -2.33 3.95
C SER A 67 -6.46 -2.14 5.19
N ASP A 68 -7.21 -3.16 5.56
CA ASP A 68 -8.00 -3.23 6.79
C ASP A 68 -7.19 -3.74 8.00
N ILE A 69 -5.92 -4.02 7.82
CA ILE A 69 -4.96 -4.39 8.86
C ILE A 69 -4.03 -3.20 9.09
N LEU A 70 -3.54 -3.02 10.32
CA LEU A 70 -2.57 -1.96 10.63
C LEU A 70 -1.36 -2.05 9.70
N HIS A 71 -1.05 -0.95 9.02
CA HIS A 71 0.04 -0.90 8.06
C HIS A 71 0.62 0.50 7.94
N THR A 72 1.79 0.57 7.34
CA THR A 72 2.45 1.84 6.99
C THR A 72 3.35 1.65 5.78
N VAL A 73 3.90 2.75 5.29
CA VAL A 73 4.95 2.77 4.27
C VAL A 73 6.24 3.22 4.92
N GLU A 74 7.31 2.45 4.77
CA GLU A 74 8.65 2.83 5.17
C GLU A 74 9.50 3.13 3.94
N ILE A 75 10.14 4.28 3.94
CA ILE A 75 11.03 4.71 2.86
C ILE A 75 12.45 4.64 3.39
N GLY A 76 13.27 3.78 2.79
CA GLY A 76 14.66 3.59 3.18
C GLY A 76 15.57 4.74 2.74
N ASP A 77 16.77 4.77 3.30
CA ASP A 77 17.75 5.84 3.03
C ASP A 77 18.30 5.80 1.60
N ALA A 78 18.24 4.65 0.93
CA ALA A 78 18.67 4.50 -0.45
C ALA A 78 17.61 4.86 -1.48
N ALA A 79 16.40 5.18 -1.05
CA ALA A 79 15.31 5.54 -1.95
C ALA A 79 15.62 6.82 -2.73
N LYS A 80 15.17 6.85 -3.99
CA LYS A 80 15.32 8.02 -4.87
C LYS A 80 14.01 8.77 -4.99
N TYR A 81 14.09 10.03 -5.36
CA TYR A 81 12.92 10.92 -5.45
C TYR A 81 12.85 11.63 -6.81
N PRO A 82 11.65 12.04 -7.26
CA PRO A 82 10.36 11.78 -6.59
C PRO A 82 9.97 10.30 -6.68
N ARG A 83 9.21 9.84 -5.69
CA ARG A 83 8.61 8.50 -5.69
C ARG A 83 7.16 8.60 -6.13
N LEU A 84 6.80 7.86 -7.16
CA LEU A 84 5.46 7.92 -7.74
C LEU A 84 4.79 6.55 -7.73
N GLN A 85 3.51 6.53 -7.39
CA GLN A 85 2.72 5.31 -7.28
C GLN A 85 1.25 5.57 -7.61
N PHE A 86 0.61 4.65 -8.33
CA PHE A 86 -0.85 4.58 -8.45
C PHE A 86 -1.43 3.59 -7.46
N SER A 87 -2.58 3.92 -6.90
CA SER A 87 -3.32 3.02 -6.02
C SER A 87 -4.78 2.97 -6.42
N PHE A 88 -5.35 1.76 -6.38
CA PHE A 88 -6.78 1.51 -6.55
C PHE A 88 -7.31 0.88 -5.28
N CYS A 89 -8.29 1.51 -4.64
CA CYS A 89 -8.92 1.01 -3.44
C CYS A 89 -10.22 0.30 -3.78
N PHE A 90 -10.49 -0.84 -3.15
CA PHE A 90 -11.63 -1.69 -3.45
C PHE A 90 -12.52 -1.89 -2.23
N TYR A 91 -13.83 -2.03 -2.49
CA TYR A 91 -14.81 -2.39 -1.47
C TYR A 91 -14.78 -3.88 -1.13
N ASN A 92 -14.19 -4.71 -1.98
CA ASN A 92 -14.15 -6.15 -1.85
C ASN A 92 -12.72 -6.66 -2.03
N GLU A 93 -12.48 -7.90 -1.62
CA GLU A 93 -11.16 -8.52 -1.72
C GLU A 93 -10.92 -8.99 -3.16
N PRO A 94 -9.96 -8.39 -3.88
CA PRO A 94 -9.69 -8.77 -5.27
C PRO A 94 -9.31 -10.25 -5.44
N LEU A 95 -8.54 -10.80 -4.51
CA LEU A 95 -8.10 -12.19 -4.61
C LEU A 95 -9.24 -13.19 -4.48
N GLN A 96 -10.29 -12.86 -3.75
CA GLN A 96 -11.47 -13.71 -3.63
C GLN A 96 -12.23 -13.84 -4.95
N LEU A 97 -12.18 -12.81 -5.78
CA LEU A 97 -12.83 -12.81 -7.08
C LEU A 97 -12.04 -13.56 -8.14
N LEU A 98 -10.76 -13.81 -7.89
CA LEU A 98 -9.90 -14.58 -8.78
C LEU A 98 -9.87 -16.09 -8.46
N ALA A 99 -10.40 -16.44 -7.30
CA ALA A 99 -10.39 -17.82 -6.81
C ALA A 99 -11.47 -18.73 -7.50
#